data_af03da013d842bf3d7e331fb9232005e
#
_entry.id   af03da013d842bf3d7e331fb9232005e
#
_cell.length_a   1.000
_cell.length_b   1.000
_cell.length_c   1.000
_cell.angle_alpha   90.00
_cell.angle_beta   90.00
_cell.angle_gamma   90.00
#
_symmetry.space_group_name_H-M   'P 1'
#
loop_
_entity.id
_entity.type
_entity.pdbx_description
1 polymer ?
#
loop_
_entity_poly.entity_id
_entity_poly.type
_entity_poly.pdbx_seq_one_letter_code
_entity_poly.pdbx_strand_id
1 'polypeptide(L)'
;MSETASRQIVADAAVPTARPTPLLQRLGQSNLLGFGFLLLLLVLWEVSVRSGWIRSFGFPPFSAVVVAFWQFVVSGEVVQVLLPSLQRWVIGYAIAIVVGVAVGVLMGYFTFFYKLLEPVTELIRPIPSPAYVPVAIIFLGIDDPMKIFVIAFASFFPDFPKT
;
A
#
# COMPACT_ATOMS: atom_id res chain seq x y z
N MET A 1 -45.09 23.09 37.95
CA MET A 1 -44.95 21.66 38.34
C MET A 1 -44.88 20.68 37.15
N SER A 2 -44.69 21.13 35.91
CA SER A 2 -44.70 20.23 34.72
C SER A 2 -43.33 19.94 34.10
N GLU A 3 -42.33 20.75 34.38
CA GLU A 3 -41.00 20.62 33.69
C GLU A 3 -40.08 19.58 34.36
N THR A 4 -40.24 19.36 35.66
CA THR A 4 -39.46 18.33 36.39
C THR A 4 -39.93 16.93 36.07
N ALA A 5 -41.20 16.72 35.82
CA ALA A 5 -41.76 15.42 35.43
C ALA A 5 -41.33 14.98 34.03
N SER A 6 -41.24 15.92 33.08
CA SER A 6 -40.79 15.65 31.72
C SER A 6 -39.31 15.27 31.65
N ARG A 7 -38.47 15.85 32.52
CA ARG A 7 -37.02 15.49 32.56
C ARG A 7 -36.78 14.11 33.18
N GLN A 8 -37.63 13.67 34.11
CA GLN A 8 -37.52 12.33 34.69
C GLN A 8 -37.93 11.23 33.70
N ILE A 9 -38.94 11.47 32.86
CA ILE A 9 -39.38 10.49 31.84
C ILE A 9 -38.30 10.29 30.75
N VAL A 10 -37.55 11.36 30.40
CA VAL A 10 -36.46 11.28 29.41
C VAL A 10 -35.23 10.58 30.00
N ALA A 11 -34.96 10.73 31.29
CA ALA A 11 -33.85 10.07 31.96
C ALA A 11 -34.07 8.55 32.15
N ASP A 12 -35.34 8.14 32.32
CA ASP A 12 -35.70 6.71 32.49
C ASP A 12 -35.78 5.93 31.16
N ALA A 13 -35.81 6.65 30.03
CA ALA A 13 -35.76 6.06 28.68
C ALA A 13 -34.35 5.79 28.19
N ALA A 14 -33.33 5.86 29.06
CA ALA A 14 -31.98 5.45 28.71
C ALA A 14 -31.98 3.95 28.40
N VAL A 15 -31.99 3.63 27.11
CA VAL A 15 -31.81 2.27 26.60
C VAL A 15 -30.59 1.67 27.32
N PRO A 16 -30.76 0.52 28.01
CA PRO A 16 -29.62 -0.13 28.67
C PRO A 16 -28.60 -0.50 27.59
N THR A 17 -27.56 0.31 27.50
CA THR A 17 -26.40 -0.06 26.68
C THR A 17 -25.83 -1.33 27.29
N ALA A 18 -26.06 -2.46 26.66
CA ALA A 18 -25.53 -3.75 27.08
C ALA A 18 -24.00 -3.58 27.19
N ARG A 19 -23.50 -3.49 28.43
CA ARG A 19 -22.08 -3.43 28.72
C ARG A 19 -21.50 -4.73 28.19
N PRO A 20 -20.56 -4.70 27.23
CA PRO A 20 -19.95 -5.92 26.70
C PRO A 20 -19.34 -6.69 27.87
N THR A 21 -19.62 -7.98 27.94
CA THR A 21 -19.12 -8.85 29.02
C THR A 21 -17.59 -8.75 29.06
N PRO A 22 -16.96 -8.73 30.25
CA PRO A 22 -15.50 -8.54 30.38
C PRO A 22 -14.68 -9.60 29.65
N LEU A 23 -15.26 -10.77 29.37
CA LEU A 23 -14.65 -11.83 28.54
C LEU A 23 -14.49 -11.42 27.08
N LEU A 24 -15.52 -10.80 26.47
CA LEU A 24 -15.44 -10.34 25.08
C LEU A 24 -14.45 -9.18 24.90
N GLN A 25 -14.33 -8.31 25.90
CA GLN A 25 -13.33 -7.24 25.89
C GLN A 25 -11.88 -7.77 26.05
N ARG A 26 -11.66 -8.78 26.90
CA ARG A 26 -10.35 -9.43 27.04
C ARG A 26 -9.95 -10.23 25.80
N LEU A 27 -10.90 -10.87 25.14
CA LEU A 27 -10.65 -11.57 23.88
C LEU A 27 -10.33 -10.57 22.74
N GLY A 28 -11.04 -9.44 22.69
CA GLY A 28 -10.80 -8.41 21.66
C GLY A 28 -9.45 -7.69 21.80
N GLN A 29 -8.83 -7.71 22.97
CA GLN A 29 -7.50 -7.11 23.22
C GLN A 29 -6.33 -8.12 23.09
N SER A 30 -6.62 -9.40 22.88
CA SER A 30 -5.57 -10.41 22.74
C SER A 30 -5.13 -10.53 21.29
N ASN A 31 -3.83 -10.30 21.02
CA ASN A 31 -3.21 -10.58 19.74
C ASN A 31 -3.43 -12.04 19.28
N LEU A 32 -3.77 -12.93 20.21
CA LEU A 32 -4.10 -14.35 19.97
C LEU A 32 -5.29 -14.55 19.03
N LEU A 33 -6.34 -13.70 19.11
CA LEU A 33 -7.45 -13.78 18.14
C LEU A 33 -7.03 -13.40 16.73
N GLY A 34 -6.19 -12.36 16.60
CA GLY A 34 -5.64 -11.97 15.31
C GLY A 34 -4.77 -13.07 14.70
N PHE A 35 -3.89 -13.66 15.49
CA PHE A 35 -3.08 -14.80 15.05
C PHE A 35 -3.93 -16.04 14.72
N GLY A 36 -4.93 -16.35 15.55
CA GLY A 36 -5.86 -17.45 15.28
C GLY A 36 -6.64 -17.27 13.99
N PHE A 37 -7.09 -16.04 13.71
CA PHE A 37 -7.77 -15.71 12.46
C PHE A 37 -6.85 -15.83 11.25
N LEU A 38 -5.59 -15.35 11.34
CA LEU A 38 -4.60 -15.53 10.29
C LEU A 38 -4.29 -17.00 10.01
N LEU A 39 -4.11 -17.80 11.06
CA LEU A 39 -3.91 -19.24 10.91
C LEU A 39 -5.12 -19.92 10.27
N LEU A 40 -6.34 -19.54 10.66
CA LEU A 40 -7.56 -20.04 10.03
C LEU A 40 -7.58 -19.74 8.53
N LEU A 41 -7.24 -18.51 8.13
CA LEU A 41 -7.17 -18.13 6.71
C LEU A 41 -6.13 -18.95 5.95
N LEU A 42 -4.95 -19.18 6.53
CA LEU A 42 -3.90 -20.00 5.91
C LEU A 42 -4.34 -21.46 5.75
N VAL A 43 -4.99 -22.03 6.76
CA VAL A 43 -5.54 -23.38 6.68
C VAL A 43 -6.65 -23.47 5.64
N LEU A 44 -7.56 -22.51 5.59
CA LEU A 44 -8.60 -22.43 4.57
C LEU A 44 -8.02 -22.34 3.16
N TRP A 45 -6.97 -21.52 2.96
CA TRP A 45 -6.26 -21.44 1.70
C TRP A 45 -5.66 -22.81 1.31
N GLU A 46 -4.88 -23.40 2.20
CA GLU A 46 -4.25 -24.70 1.97
C GLU A 46 -5.27 -25.78 1.60
N VAL A 47 -6.36 -25.90 2.39
CA VAL A 47 -7.41 -26.89 2.17
C VAL A 47 -8.17 -26.63 0.87
N SER A 48 -8.51 -25.38 0.57
CA SER A 48 -9.28 -25.02 -0.63
C SER A 48 -8.51 -25.34 -1.92
N VAL A 49 -7.19 -25.16 -1.93
CA VAL A 49 -6.37 -25.49 -3.09
C VAL A 49 -6.13 -27.00 -3.18
N ARG A 50 -5.84 -27.68 -2.07
CA ARG A 50 -5.60 -29.13 -2.08
C ARG A 50 -6.86 -29.95 -2.38
N SER A 51 -8.02 -29.49 -1.95
CA SER A 51 -9.31 -30.13 -2.25
C SER A 51 -9.75 -29.98 -3.70
N GLY A 52 -9.05 -29.11 -4.47
CA GLY A 52 -9.37 -28.86 -5.87
C GLY A 52 -10.55 -27.91 -6.09
N TRP A 53 -11.02 -27.23 -5.04
CA TRP A 53 -12.03 -26.17 -5.17
C TRP A 53 -11.50 -25.01 -6.00
N ILE A 54 -10.22 -24.66 -5.79
CA ILE A 54 -9.53 -23.64 -6.56
C ILE A 54 -8.54 -24.34 -7.48
N ARG A 55 -8.94 -24.56 -8.73
CA ARG A 55 -8.08 -25.11 -9.79
C ARG A 55 -7.54 -23.98 -10.64
N SER A 56 -6.54 -23.26 -10.13
CA SER A 56 -5.86 -22.24 -10.90
C SER A 56 -4.37 -22.55 -10.98
N PHE A 57 -3.83 -22.53 -12.18
CA PHE A 57 -2.40 -22.74 -12.43
C PHE A 57 -1.51 -21.72 -11.70
N GLY A 58 -2.02 -20.51 -11.44
CA GLY A 58 -1.30 -19.43 -10.76
C GLY A 58 -1.52 -19.34 -9.24
N PHE A 59 -2.24 -20.30 -8.62
CA PHE A 59 -2.56 -20.21 -7.20
C PHE A 59 -2.17 -21.51 -6.46
N PRO A 60 -0.88 -21.68 -6.09
CA PRO A 60 -0.39 -22.87 -5.40
C PRO A 60 -0.84 -22.91 -3.93
N PRO A 61 -0.82 -24.08 -3.26
CA PRO A 61 -1.08 -24.19 -1.83
C PRO A 61 0.01 -23.43 -1.02
N PHE A 62 -0.34 -22.91 0.14
CA PHE A 62 0.55 -22.12 0.97
C PHE A 62 1.86 -22.86 1.31
N SER A 63 1.78 -24.16 1.60
CA SER A 63 2.96 -24.98 1.86
C SER A 63 3.94 -25.01 0.69
N ALA A 64 3.45 -25.08 -0.55
CA ALA A 64 4.31 -25.02 -1.74
C ALA A 64 4.98 -23.65 -1.91
N VAL A 65 4.28 -22.55 -1.57
CA VAL A 65 4.86 -21.20 -1.57
C VAL A 65 6.01 -21.10 -0.56
N VAL A 66 5.82 -21.62 0.65
CA VAL A 66 6.87 -21.61 1.69
C VAL A 66 8.10 -22.41 1.25
N VAL A 67 7.89 -23.60 0.67
CA VAL A 67 9.00 -24.45 0.18
C VAL A 67 9.72 -23.76 -0.98
N ALA A 68 9.00 -23.21 -1.96
CA ALA A 68 9.59 -22.49 -3.07
C ALA A 68 10.38 -21.25 -2.60
N PHE A 69 9.84 -20.49 -1.64
CA PHE A 69 10.54 -19.35 -1.05
C PHE A 69 11.83 -19.78 -0.36
N TRP A 70 11.78 -20.86 0.42
CA TRP A 70 12.98 -21.41 1.08
C TRP A 70 14.04 -21.81 0.06
N GLN A 71 13.65 -22.53 -0.99
CA GLN A 71 14.56 -22.93 -2.06
C GLN A 71 15.17 -21.71 -2.78
N PHE A 72 14.36 -20.70 -3.06
CA PHE A 72 14.79 -19.44 -3.67
C PHE A 72 15.83 -18.69 -2.82
N VAL A 73 15.67 -18.72 -1.48
CA VAL A 73 16.66 -18.11 -0.57
C VAL A 73 17.93 -18.92 -0.51
N VAL A 74 17.84 -20.25 -0.37
CA VAL A 74 18.99 -21.14 -0.21
C VAL A 74 19.81 -21.26 -1.50
N SER A 75 19.16 -21.23 -2.67
CA SER A 75 19.85 -21.25 -3.98
C SER A 75 20.65 -19.99 -4.27
N GLY A 76 20.39 -18.90 -3.52
CA GLY A 76 21.02 -17.60 -3.77
C GLY A 76 20.38 -16.81 -4.94
N GLU A 77 19.36 -17.34 -5.58
CA GLU A 77 18.63 -16.65 -6.66
C GLU A 77 18.02 -15.32 -6.17
N VAL A 78 17.65 -15.25 -4.89
CA VAL A 78 17.14 -14.03 -4.27
C VAL A 78 18.09 -12.84 -4.48
N VAL A 79 19.41 -13.06 -4.36
CA VAL A 79 20.43 -12.01 -4.54
C VAL A 79 20.49 -11.56 -6.01
N GLN A 80 20.40 -12.51 -6.94
CA GLN A 80 20.44 -12.23 -8.37
C GLN A 80 19.24 -11.39 -8.85
N VAL A 81 18.08 -11.55 -8.22
CA VAL A 81 16.88 -10.78 -8.53
C VAL A 81 16.82 -9.46 -7.76
N LEU A 82 17.25 -9.49 -6.49
CA LEU A 82 17.16 -8.34 -5.59
C LEU A 82 18.17 -7.25 -5.96
N LEU A 83 19.41 -7.63 -6.28
CA LEU A 83 20.49 -6.69 -6.54
C LEU A 83 20.22 -5.77 -7.75
N PRO A 84 19.80 -6.28 -8.93
CA PRO A 84 19.40 -5.42 -10.04
C PRO A 84 18.19 -4.54 -9.73
N SER A 85 17.24 -5.05 -8.94
CA SER A 85 16.05 -4.28 -8.54
C SER A 85 16.42 -3.12 -7.63
N LEU A 86 17.31 -3.36 -6.67
CA LEU A 86 17.83 -2.34 -5.77
C LEU A 86 18.67 -1.28 -6.53
N GLN A 87 19.48 -1.71 -7.48
CA GLN A 87 20.25 -0.82 -8.34
C GLN A 87 19.35 0.14 -9.13
N ARG A 88 18.30 -0.38 -9.79
CA ARG A 88 17.31 0.44 -10.50
C ARG A 88 16.61 1.42 -9.58
N TRP A 89 16.24 0.96 -8.39
CA TRP A 89 15.59 1.80 -7.39
C TRP A 89 16.50 2.94 -6.95
N VAL A 90 17.76 2.66 -6.61
CA VAL A 90 18.74 3.69 -6.20
C VAL A 90 18.98 4.70 -7.32
N ILE A 91 19.16 4.25 -8.55
CA ILE A 91 19.38 5.15 -9.70
C ILE A 91 18.13 6.01 -9.94
N GLY A 92 16.95 5.41 -10.00
CA GLY A 92 15.70 6.15 -10.22
C GLY A 92 15.43 7.18 -9.12
N TYR A 93 15.67 6.80 -7.87
CA TYR A 93 15.49 7.69 -6.73
C TYR A 93 16.52 8.84 -6.72
N ALA A 94 17.78 8.56 -7.06
CA ALA A 94 18.81 9.59 -7.19
C ALA A 94 18.45 10.62 -8.28
N ILE A 95 17.96 10.16 -9.43
CA ILE A 95 17.46 11.04 -10.50
C ILE A 95 16.30 11.91 -9.98
N ALA A 96 15.33 11.30 -9.28
CA ALA A 96 14.20 12.03 -8.71
C ALA A 96 14.65 13.12 -7.74
N ILE A 97 15.61 12.83 -6.86
CA ILE A 97 16.17 13.83 -5.93
C ILE A 97 16.82 14.98 -6.69
N VAL A 98 17.71 14.69 -7.63
CA VAL A 98 18.45 15.73 -8.37
C VAL A 98 17.49 16.64 -9.15
N VAL A 99 16.56 16.02 -9.90
CA VAL A 99 15.57 16.77 -10.69
C VAL A 99 14.58 17.49 -9.77
N GLY A 100 14.10 16.84 -8.72
CA GLY A 100 13.14 17.41 -7.76
C GLY A 100 13.72 18.62 -7.03
N VAL A 101 14.97 18.54 -6.55
CA VAL A 101 15.66 19.66 -5.91
C VAL A 101 15.88 20.80 -6.91
N ALA A 102 16.36 20.50 -8.13
CA ALA A 102 16.57 21.51 -9.15
C ALA A 102 15.28 22.25 -9.51
N VAL A 103 14.20 21.51 -9.78
CA VAL A 103 12.88 22.09 -10.09
C VAL A 103 12.31 22.85 -8.89
N GLY A 104 12.40 22.29 -7.68
CA GLY A 104 11.94 22.94 -6.46
C GLY A 104 12.66 24.27 -6.17
N VAL A 105 13.98 24.30 -6.35
CA VAL A 105 14.77 25.54 -6.22
C VAL A 105 14.39 26.56 -7.29
N LEU A 106 14.24 26.15 -8.55
CA LEU A 106 13.81 27.05 -9.63
C LEU A 106 12.41 27.64 -9.36
N MET A 107 11.47 26.84 -8.93
CA MET A 107 10.11 27.29 -8.59
C MET A 107 10.11 28.19 -7.34
N GLY A 108 10.96 27.91 -6.36
CA GLY A 108 11.07 28.70 -5.14
C GLY A 108 11.75 30.06 -5.36
N TYR A 109 12.73 30.14 -6.25
CA TYR A 109 13.49 31.36 -6.51
C TYR A 109 12.86 32.26 -7.56
N PHE A 110 12.25 31.67 -8.60
CA PHE A 110 11.76 32.43 -9.75
C PHE A 110 10.24 32.29 -9.89
N THR A 111 9.48 33.33 -9.66
CA THR A 111 8.03 33.38 -9.82
C THR A 111 7.58 33.00 -11.24
N PHE A 112 8.41 33.24 -12.25
CA PHE A 112 8.14 32.82 -13.62
C PHE A 112 8.05 31.30 -13.75
N PHE A 113 9.05 30.56 -13.24
CA PHE A 113 9.04 29.09 -13.26
C PHE A 113 7.92 28.51 -12.40
N TYR A 114 7.62 29.13 -11.27
CA TYR A 114 6.50 28.73 -10.43
C TYR A 114 5.17 28.76 -11.23
N LYS A 115 4.84 29.92 -11.81
CA LYS A 115 3.61 30.08 -12.60
C LYS A 115 3.54 29.23 -13.86
N LEU A 116 4.69 28.87 -14.43
CA LEU A 116 4.78 28.04 -15.62
C LEU A 116 4.59 26.55 -15.28
N LEU A 117 5.21 26.07 -14.19
CA LEU A 117 5.21 24.65 -13.83
C LEU A 117 4.06 24.25 -12.91
N GLU A 118 3.51 25.19 -12.13
CA GLU A 118 2.40 24.93 -11.22
C GLU A 118 1.20 24.23 -11.91
N PRO A 119 0.65 24.72 -13.04
CA PRO A 119 -0.48 24.05 -13.69
C PRO A 119 -0.10 22.66 -14.23
N VAL A 120 1.15 22.46 -14.65
CA VAL A 120 1.64 21.17 -15.14
C VAL A 120 1.73 20.17 -13.97
N THR A 121 2.29 20.58 -12.84
CA THR A 121 2.41 19.73 -11.65
C THR A 121 1.04 19.37 -11.07
N GLU A 122 0.11 20.33 -11.01
CA GLU A 122 -1.25 20.07 -10.55
C GLU A 122 -2.04 19.13 -11.47
N LEU A 123 -1.78 19.17 -12.78
CA LEU A 123 -2.42 18.28 -13.76
C LEU A 123 -1.86 16.84 -13.65
N ILE A 124 -0.57 16.68 -13.39
CA ILE A 124 0.11 15.36 -13.34
C ILE A 124 -0.09 14.68 -11.98
N ARG A 125 -0.11 15.44 -10.89
CA ARG A 125 -0.21 14.93 -9.51
C ARG A 125 -1.36 13.93 -9.26
N PRO A 126 -2.60 14.14 -9.76
CA PRO A 126 -3.70 13.20 -9.52
C PRO A 126 -3.59 11.89 -10.31
N ILE A 127 -2.64 11.77 -11.25
CA ILE A 127 -2.51 10.57 -12.07
C ILE A 127 -1.71 9.52 -11.31
N PRO A 128 -2.26 8.32 -11.04
CA PRO A 128 -1.55 7.27 -10.30
C PRO A 128 -0.33 6.78 -11.09
N SER A 129 0.79 6.58 -10.40
CA SER A 129 2.06 6.18 -11.01
C SER A 129 1.98 4.99 -11.98
N PRO A 130 1.17 3.93 -11.74
CA PRO A 130 1.04 2.82 -12.68
C PRO A 130 0.46 3.20 -14.04
N ALA A 131 -0.27 4.33 -14.14
CA ALA A 131 -0.85 4.78 -15.41
C ALA A 131 0.22 5.23 -16.42
N TYR A 132 1.42 5.59 -15.98
CA TYR A 132 2.52 5.97 -16.86
C TYR A 132 3.28 4.78 -17.44
N VAL A 133 3.13 3.57 -16.87
CA VAL A 133 3.86 2.38 -17.31
C VAL A 133 3.63 2.05 -18.79
N PRO A 134 2.39 2.02 -19.33
CA PRO A 134 2.18 1.75 -20.75
C PRO A 134 2.85 2.78 -21.65
N VAL A 135 2.81 4.05 -21.26
CA VAL A 135 3.44 5.14 -22.02
C VAL A 135 4.95 5.00 -21.99
N ALA A 136 5.53 4.71 -20.83
CA ALA A 136 6.97 4.49 -20.69
C ALA A 136 7.45 3.29 -21.50
N ILE A 137 6.67 2.21 -21.60
CA ILE A 137 6.99 1.04 -22.43
C ILE A 137 7.07 1.41 -23.91
N ILE A 138 6.16 2.24 -24.41
CA ILE A 138 6.14 2.66 -25.82
C ILE A 138 7.42 3.44 -26.18
N PHE A 139 7.90 4.31 -25.30
CA PHE A 139 9.04 5.17 -25.57
C PHE A 139 10.40 4.55 -25.19
N LEU A 140 10.46 3.76 -24.13
CA LEU A 140 11.71 3.26 -23.54
C LEU A 140 11.87 1.73 -23.65
N GLY A 141 10.86 1.00 -24.16
CA GLY A 141 10.84 -0.45 -24.17
C GLY A 141 10.52 -1.03 -22.78
N ILE A 142 10.70 -2.36 -22.63
CA ILE A 142 10.39 -3.10 -21.40
C ILE A 142 11.62 -3.21 -20.47
N ASP A 143 12.77 -2.70 -20.92
CA ASP A 143 14.06 -2.83 -20.26
C ASP A 143 14.25 -1.93 -19.03
N ASP A 144 15.47 -1.91 -18.50
CA ASP A 144 15.84 -1.16 -17.30
C ASP A 144 15.60 0.36 -17.37
N PRO A 145 15.79 1.03 -18.52
CA PRO A 145 15.50 2.47 -18.64
C PRO A 145 14.05 2.82 -18.28
N MET A 146 13.08 2.01 -18.73
CA MET A 146 11.68 2.21 -18.41
C MET A 146 11.42 2.08 -16.91
N LYS A 147 12.00 1.06 -16.26
CA LYS A 147 11.84 0.82 -14.82
C LYS A 147 12.42 1.96 -14.01
N ILE A 148 13.61 2.43 -14.37
CA ILE A 148 14.30 3.57 -13.74
C ILE A 148 13.47 4.84 -13.94
N PHE A 149 12.95 5.08 -15.13
CA PHE A 149 12.10 6.24 -15.42
C PHE A 149 10.82 6.23 -14.57
N VAL A 150 10.11 5.10 -14.49
CA VAL A 150 8.88 4.99 -13.68
C VAL A 150 9.16 5.22 -12.21
N ILE A 151 10.27 4.69 -11.68
CA ILE A 151 10.68 4.92 -10.29
C ILE A 151 11.00 6.40 -10.07
N ALA A 152 11.79 7.01 -10.96
CA ALA A 152 12.15 8.41 -10.85
C ALA A 152 10.93 9.32 -10.90
N PHE A 153 10.03 9.07 -11.85
CA PHE A 153 8.83 9.85 -12.04
C PHE A 153 7.84 9.71 -10.86
N ALA A 154 7.62 8.48 -10.38
CA ALA A 154 6.78 8.23 -9.21
C ALA A 154 7.33 8.89 -7.93
N SER A 155 8.65 8.92 -7.77
CA SER A 155 9.31 9.55 -6.62
C SER A 155 9.34 11.08 -6.70
N PHE A 156 9.23 11.64 -7.91
CA PHE A 156 9.19 13.09 -8.12
C PHE A 156 7.85 13.72 -7.69
N PHE A 157 6.73 12.99 -7.85
CA PHE A 157 5.39 13.44 -7.46
C PHE A 157 4.88 12.60 -6.28
N PRO A 158 5.35 12.83 -5.04
CA PRO A 158 4.85 12.10 -3.88
C PRO A 158 3.38 12.44 -3.65
N ASP A 159 2.58 11.42 -3.37
CA ASP A 159 1.20 11.58 -2.92
C ASP A 159 1.21 12.24 -1.53
N PHE A 160 1.16 13.56 -1.47
CA PHE A 160 0.89 14.24 -0.22
C PHE A 160 -0.59 14.03 0.14
N PRO A 161 -0.89 13.42 1.30
CA PRO A 161 -2.26 13.37 1.78
C PRO A 161 -2.76 14.81 1.92
N LYS A 162 -3.87 15.12 1.29
CA LYS A 162 -4.57 16.40 1.50
C LYS A 162 -5.08 16.36 2.95
N THR A 163 -4.43 17.12 3.83
CA THR A 163 -4.95 17.45 5.14
C THR A 163 -6.02 18.52 5.01
#